data_50bd80c93cbe812f228e5239e8b6d31a
#
_entry.id   50bd80c93cbe812f228e5239e8b6d31a
#
_cell.length_a   1.000
_cell.length_b   1.000
_cell.length_c   1.000
_cell.angle_alpha   90.00
_cell.angle_beta   90.00
_cell.angle_gamma   90.00
#
_symmetry.space_group_name_H-M   'P 1'
#
loop_
_entity.id
_entity.type
_entity.pdbx_description
1 polymer ?
#
loop_
_entity_poly.entity_id
_entity_poly.type
_entity_poly.pdbx_seq_one_letter_code
_entity_poly.pdbx_strand_id
1 'polypeptide(L)'
;MMRPVVGVIGNSFLVNDQYPVHASGTMCGEALVSAAGCMPLIIPSDPKQVSVKELQEYFDGFLFTGGRANIHPGEYGEKETEAHGNFDMGRDGISLPLIRACVASGQPIFGICRGFQEVAVAMGSSLDPEIRDLPGRDNHRMPPEGTIEEKFALRHKVTVTKGGPFHRVFGSTEVMTNTLHGQGIRTPGQRIAVDGYAPDGTIEAIYVKDAPGFTLSVQWHPEYQAANDPASRPLFQAFGDAARVWNLRKDDRSLKFA
;
A
#
# COMPACT_ATOMS: atom_id res chain seq x y z
N MET A 1 13.18 -11.64 21.49
CA MET A 1 12.03 -10.75 21.17
C MET A 1 11.28 -11.38 20.00
N MET A 2 9.96 -11.50 20.09
CA MET A 2 9.16 -12.02 18.97
C MET A 2 9.16 -11.04 17.80
N ARG A 3 9.06 -11.57 16.57
CA ARG A 3 8.92 -10.72 15.37
C ARG A 3 7.57 -10.01 15.41
N PRO A 4 7.48 -8.72 14.97
CA PRO A 4 6.19 -8.06 14.81
C PRO A 4 5.29 -8.83 13.86
N VAL A 5 4.00 -8.86 14.16
CA VAL A 5 2.98 -9.51 13.33
C VAL A 5 2.34 -8.46 12.42
N VAL A 6 2.49 -8.63 11.11
CA VAL A 6 1.95 -7.70 10.12
C VAL A 6 0.77 -8.32 9.39
N GLY A 7 -0.37 -7.64 9.45
CA GLY A 7 -1.54 -7.99 8.67
C GLY A 7 -1.38 -7.61 7.21
N VAL A 8 -1.53 -8.59 6.33
CA VAL A 8 -1.46 -8.40 4.86
C VAL A 8 -2.88 -8.42 4.32
N ILE A 9 -3.35 -7.29 3.82
CA ILE A 9 -4.71 -7.21 3.27
C ILE A 9 -4.78 -8.01 1.97
N GLY A 10 -5.60 -9.05 1.98
CA GLY A 10 -5.82 -9.93 0.84
C GLY A 10 -6.68 -9.27 -0.25
N ASN A 11 -6.70 -9.89 -1.41
CA ASN A 11 -7.62 -9.58 -2.50
C ASN A 11 -8.64 -10.72 -2.63
N SER A 12 -9.85 -10.40 -3.04
CA SER A 12 -10.86 -11.40 -3.36
C SER A 12 -10.60 -12.01 -4.73
N PHE A 13 -10.55 -13.34 -4.80
CA PHE A 13 -10.40 -14.08 -6.04
C PHE A 13 -11.37 -15.26 -6.10
N LEU A 14 -11.64 -15.74 -7.31
CA LEU A 14 -12.30 -17.02 -7.55
C LEU A 14 -11.26 -18.02 -8.06
N VAL A 15 -11.03 -19.07 -7.31
CA VAL A 15 -10.21 -20.21 -7.77
C VAL A 15 -11.10 -21.14 -8.58
N ASN A 16 -10.65 -21.46 -9.79
CA ASN A 16 -11.40 -22.27 -10.76
C ASN A 16 -12.82 -21.72 -11.02
N ASP A 17 -12.99 -20.39 -11.00
CA ASP A 17 -14.26 -19.69 -11.19
C ASP A 17 -15.40 -20.11 -10.23
N GLN A 18 -15.07 -20.76 -9.12
CA GLN A 18 -16.05 -21.37 -8.19
C GLN A 18 -15.78 -21.03 -6.72
N TYR A 19 -14.51 -21.09 -6.30
CA TYR A 19 -14.18 -21.01 -4.89
C TYR A 19 -13.70 -19.60 -4.52
N PRO A 20 -14.50 -18.81 -3.77
CA PRO A 20 -14.05 -17.51 -3.28
C PRO A 20 -12.92 -17.68 -2.27
N VAL A 21 -11.83 -16.96 -2.47
CA VAL A 21 -10.67 -16.96 -1.58
C VAL A 21 -10.18 -15.53 -1.37
N HIS A 22 -9.53 -15.29 -0.22
CA HIS A 22 -8.75 -14.08 0.00
C HIS A 22 -7.26 -14.45 -0.08
N ALA A 23 -6.54 -13.80 -0.97
CA ALA A 23 -5.15 -14.12 -1.24
C ALA A 23 -4.28 -12.88 -1.44
N SER A 24 -2.98 -13.04 -1.24
CA SER A 24 -1.95 -12.06 -1.55
C SER A 24 -0.83 -12.74 -2.33
N GLY A 25 -0.15 -11.99 -3.20
CA GLY A 25 1.06 -12.50 -3.84
C GLY A 25 2.12 -12.91 -2.81
N THR A 26 2.81 -14.04 -3.03
CA THR A 26 3.84 -14.56 -2.12
C THR A 26 4.96 -13.54 -1.89
N MET A 27 5.26 -12.71 -2.88
CA MET A 27 6.26 -11.65 -2.82
C MET A 27 6.02 -10.65 -1.67
N CYS A 28 4.76 -10.40 -1.28
CA CYS A 28 4.47 -9.56 -0.11
C CYS A 28 4.94 -10.21 1.20
N GLY A 29 4.66 -11.50 1.36
CA GLY A 29 5.14 -12.27 2.53
C GLY A 29 6.66 -12.38 2.56
N GLU A 30 7.27 -12.66 1.40
CA GLU A 30 8.73 -12.75 1.25
C GLU A 30 9.43 -11.43 1.62
N ALA A 31 8.91 -10.29 1.15
CA ALA A 31 9.43 -8.97 1.47
C ALA A 31 9.32 -8.65 2.97
N LEU A 32 8.17 -8.96 3.59
CA LEU A 32 7.97 -8.77 5.03
C LEU A 32 8.91 -9.63 5.87
N VAL A 33 9.18 -10.87 5.46
CA VAL A 33 10.11 -11.74 6.19
C VAL A 33 11.55 -11.34 5.97
N SER A 34 11.97 -11.16 4.71
CA SER A 34 13.38 -11.02 4.34
C SER A 34 13.92 -9.61 4.49
N ALA A 35 13.10 -8.58 4.26
CA ALA A 35 13.51 -7.18 4.34
C ALA A 35 12.99 -6.47 5.59
N ALA A 36 11.72 -6.68 5.99
CA ALA A 36 11.15 -6.04 7.18
C ALA A 36 11.42 -6.80 8.49
N GLY A 37 11.73 -8.11 8.44
CA GLY A 37 11.91 -8.95 9.63
C GLY A 37 10.62 -9.17 10.43
N CYS A 38 9.47 -9.17 9.74
CA CYS A 38 8.14 -9.33 10.33
C CYS A 38 7.55 -10.71 10.05
N MET A 39 6.50 -11.09 10.77
CA MET A 39 5.67 -12.27 10.49
C MET A 39 4.42 -11.85 9.74
N PRO A 40 4.23 -12.25 8.46
CA PRO A 40 3.04 -11.90 7.70
C PRO A 40 1.88 -12.84 8.01
N LEU A 41 0.66 -12.29 8.15
CA LEU A 41 -0.60 -13.03 8.18
C LEU A 41 -1.59 -12.39 7.20
N ILE A 42 -2.15 -13.20 6.29
CA ILE A 42 -3.16 -12.71 5.35
C ILE A 42 -4.47 -12.49 6.09
N ILE A 43 -5.06 -11.32 5.91
CA ILE A 43 -6.34 -10.94 6.51
C ILE A 43 -7.43 -11.11 5.46
N PRO A 44 -8.56 -11.75 5.81
CA PRO A 44 -9.74 -11.76 4.96
C PRO A 44 -10.24 -10.33 4.67
N SER A 45 -10.47 -10.02 3.40
CA SER A 45 -10.97 -8.70 2.98
C SER A 45 -12.51 -8.68 2.99
N ASP A 46 -13.10 -9.00 4.13
CA ASP A 46 -14.54 -9.05 4.33
C ASP A 46 -14.91 -8.52 5.73
N PRO A 47 -15.60 -7.36 5.82
CA PRO A 47 -16.00 -6.77 7.10
C PRO A 47 -17.00 -7.61 7.90
N LYS A 48 -17.54 -8.69 7.32
CA LYS A 48 -18.37 -9.67 8.04
C LYS A 48 -17.55 -10.70 8.80
N GLN A 49 -16.26 -10.87 8.45
CA GLN A 49 -15.38 -11.88 9.05
C GLN A 49 -14.42 -11.27 10.09
N VAL A 50 -14.05 -10.00 9.92
CA VAL A 50 -13.08 -9.31 10.78
C VAL A 50 -13.52 -7.88 11.05
N SER A 51 -13.25 -7.38 12.24
CA SER A 51 -13.50 -5.98 12.59
C SER A 51 -12.20 -5.18 12.69
N VAL A 52 -12.27 -3.88 12.41
CA VAL A 52 -11.14 -2.95 12.53
C VAL A 52 -10.53 -2.99 13.93
N LYS A 53 -11.36 -3.06 14.97
CA LYS A 53 -10.91 -3.09 16.37
C LYS A 53 -10.08 -4.34 16.66
N GLU A 54 -10.55 -5.52 16.28
CA GLU A 54 -9.81 -6.78 16.46
C GLU A 54 -8.49 -6.74 15.69
N LEU A 55 -8.50 -6.27 14.43
CA LEU A 55 -7.28 -6.16 13.65
C LEU A 55 -6.24 -5.25 14.33
N GLN A 56 -6.65 -4.07 14.82
CA GLN A 56 -5.73 -3.18 15.54
C GLN A 56 -5.16 -3.79 16.84
N GLU A 57 -5.92 -4.65 17.48
CA GLU A 57 -5.50 -5.33 18.71
C GLU A 57 -4.47 -6.44 18.46
N TYR A 58 -4.67 -7.25 17.41
CA TYR A 58 -3.82 -8.42 17.17
C TYR A 58 -2.54 -8.10 16.37
N PHE A 59 -2.55 -7.11 15.50
CA PHE A 59 -1.43 -6.83 14.60
C PHE A 59 -0.56 -5.65 15.07
N ASP A 60 0.68 -5.63 14.61
CA ASP A 60 1.66 -4.58 14.93
C ASP A 60 1.85 -3.58 13.79
N GLY A 61 1.23 -3.84 12.66
CA GLY A 61 1.18 -2.99 11.48
C GLY A 61 0.44 -3.67 10.34
N PHE A 62 0.20 -2.95 9.25
CA PHE A 62 -0.55 -3.47 8.11
C PHE A 62 0.13 -3.15 6.78
N LEU A 63 0.18 -4.15 5.90
CA LEU A 63 0.54 -4.00 4.51
C LEU A 63 -0.74 -4.03 3.65
N PHE A 64 -1.07 -2.92 3.02
CA PHE A 64 -2.13 -2.81 2.03
C PHE A 64 -1.54 -3.11 0.66
N THR A 65 -1.87 -4.28 0.13
CA THR A 65 -1.22 -4.83 -1.07
C THR A 65 -1.75 -4.22 -2.37
N GLY A 66 -1.03 -4.43 -3.46
CA GLY A 66 -1.55 -4.22 -4.79
C GLY A 66 -2.78 -5.09 -5.09
N GLY A 67 -3.54 -4.73 -6.11
CA GLY A 67 -4.73 -5.46 -6.53
C GLY A 67 -5.20 -5.04 -7.91
N ARG A 68 -5.92 -5.93 -8.61
CA ARG A 68 -6.45 -5.65 -9.96
C ARG A 68 -7.76 -4.87 -9.94
N ALA A 69 -8.58 -5.09 -8.91
CA ALA A 69 -9.82 -4.34 -8.72
C ALA A 69 -9.52 -2.90 -8.32
N ASN A 70 -10.22 -1.95 -8.91
CA ASN A 70 -10.15 -0.54 -8.54
C ASN A 70 -10.92 -0.28 -7.24
N ILE A 71 -10.68 0.87 -6.61
CA ILE A 71 -11.50 1.34 -5.49
C ILE A 71 -12.81 1.87 -6.08
N HIS A 72 -13.93 1.54 -5.43
CA HIS A 72 -15.24 1.98 -5.89
C HIS A 72 -15.35 3.52 -5.88
N PRO A 73 -15.79 4.16 -6.99
CA PRO A 73 -15.81 5.63 -7.11
C PRO A 73 -16.69 6.32 -6.06
N GLY A 74 -17.70 5.66 -5.53
CA GLY A 74 -18.50 6.16 -4.42
C GLY A 74 -17.70 6.49 -3.16
N GLU A 75 -16.54 5.84 -2.94
CA GLU A 75 -15.65 6.08 -1.80
C GLU A 75 -14.92 7.45 -1.86
N TYR A 76 -14.86 8.05 -3.06
CA TYR A 76 -14.30 9.39 -3.27
C TYR A 76 -15.29 10.36 -3.95
N GLY A 77 -16.59 10.07 -3.82
CA GLY A 77 -17.68 10.98 -4.20
C GLY A 77 -17.98 11.05 -5.69
N GLU A 78 -17.59 10.06 -6.48
CA GLU A 78 -17.84 10.00 -7.91
C GLU A 78 -18.90 8.95 -8.29
N LYS A 79 -19.45 9.09 -9.48
CA LYS A 79 -20.36 8.10 -10.05
C LYS A 79 -19.58 7.03 -10.77
N GLU A 80 -20.05 5.79 -10.66
CA GLU A 80 -19.51 4.67 -11.42
C GLU A 80 -19.68 4.86 -12.92
N THR A 81 -18.63 4.51 -13.67
CA THR A 81 -18.60 4.46 -15.14
C THR A 81 -17.84 3.22 -15.59
N GLU A 82 -17.95 2.84 -16.86
CA GLU A 82 -17.22 1.69 -17.42
C GLU A 82 -15.69 1.82 -17.27
N ALA A 83 -15.15 3.04 -17.29
CA ALA A 83 -13.72 3.28 -17.10
C ALA A 83 -13.20 2.87 -15.73
N HIS A 84 -14.04 2.79 -14.71
CA HIS A 84 -13.64 2.37 -13.37
C HIS A 84 -13.37 0.86 -13.25
N GLY A 85 -13.87 0.02 -14.17
CA GLY A 85 -13.61 -1.42 -14.22
C GLY A 85 -14.25 -2.19 -13.06
N ASN A 86 -13.56 -3.22 -12.57
CA ASN A 86 -14.05 -4.10 -11.50
C ASN A 86 -13.67 -3.57 -10.11
N PHE A 87 -14.51 -3.88 -9.11
CA PHE A 87 -14.34 -3.46 -7.72
C PHE A 87 -14.20 -4.66 -6.78
N ASP A 88 -13.58 -4.43 -5.63
CA ASP A 88 -13.57 -5.34 -4.48
C ASP A 88 -14.19 -4.60 -3.28
N MET A 89 -15.53 -4.63 -3.21
CA MET A 89 -16.31 -3.93 -2.17
C MET A 89 -16.03 -4.46 -0.77
N GLY A 90 -15.72 -5.75 -0.63
CA GLY A 90 -15.32 -6.35 0.64
C GLY A 90 -14.01 -5.72 1.14
N ARG A 91 -13.04 -5.61 0.25
CA ARG A 91 -11.74 -4.99 0.55
C ARG A 91 -11.88 -3.50 0.85
N ASP A 92 -12.65 -2.74 0.08
CA ASP A 92 -12.90 -1.33 0.37
C ASP A 92 -13.54 -1.16 1.76
N GLY A 93 -14.50 -2.03 2.09
CA GLY A 93 -15.22 -2.02 3.37
C GLY A 93 -14.37 -2.33 4.60
N ILE A 94 -13.21 -2.99 4.47
CA ILE A 94 -12.29 -3.23 5.59
C ILE A 94 -11.04 -2.32 5.52
N SER A 95 -10.46 -2.11 4.33
CA SER A 95 -9.20 -1.38 4.20
C SER A 95 -9.34 0.12 4.52
N LEU A 96 -10.38 0.78 4.00
CA LEU A 96 -10.54 2.23 4.21
C LEU A 96 -10.79 2.60 5.68
N PRO A 97 -11.71 1.94 6.43
CA PRO A 97 -11.86 2.18 7.86
C PRO A 97 -10.62 1.82 8.67
N LEU A 98 -9.93 0.72 8.32
CA LEU A 98 -8.70 0.29 9.01
C LEU A 98 -7.57 1.32 8.83
N ILE A 99 -7.36 1.84 7.62
CA ILE A 99 -6.40 2.91 7.36
C ILE A 99 -6.68 4.13 8.24
N ARG A 100 -7.95 4.60 8.28
CA ARG A 100 -8.33 5.76 9.11
C ARG A 100 -8.02 5.53 10.59
N ALA A 101 -8.32 4.34 11.10
CA ALA A 101 -8.06 3.97 12.49
C ALA A 101 -6.55 3.86 12.80
N CYS A 102 -5.76 3.26 11.90
CA CYS A 102 -4.31 3.16 12.04
C CYS A 102 -3.64 4.53 12.01
N VAL A 103 -4.03 5.40 11.08
CA VAL A 103 -3.52 6.79 11.02
C VAL A 103 -3.84 7.56 12.30
N ALA A 104 -5.03 7.38 12.88
CA ALA A 104 -5.41 8.03 14.12
C ALA A 104 -4.64 7.53 15.33
N SER A 105 -4.38 6.22 15.41
CA SER A 105 -3.67 5.60 16.54
C SER A 105 -2.14 5.67 16.43
N GLY A 106 -1.60 5.89 15.23
CA GLY A 106 -0.17 5.79 14.92
C GLY A 106 0.31 4.37 14.67
N GLN A 107 -0.60 3.41 14.47
CA GLN A 107 -0.24 2.05 14.07
C GLN A 107 0.34 2.07 12.64
N PRO A 108 1.51 1.46 12.41
CA PRO A 108 2.19 1.52 11.12
C PRO A 108 1.37 0.93 9.98
N ILE A 109 1.31 1.64 8.87
CA ILE A 109 0.72 1.17 7.61
C ILE A 109 1.67 1.38 6.45
N PHE A 110 1.67 0.43 5.50
CA PHE A 110 2.39 0.55 4.25
C PHE A 110 1.44 0.21 3.10
N GLY A 111 1.21 1.16 2.18
CA GLY A 111 0.36 0.99 1.00
C GLY A 111 1.18 0.79 -0.27
N ILE A 112 0.84 -0.25 -1.06
CA ILE A 112 1.48 -0.59 -2.33
C ILE A 112 0.44 -0.59 -3.45
N CYS A 113 0.64 0.16 -4.51
CA CYS A 113 -0.19 0.23 -5.72
C CYS A 113 -1.66 0.51 -5.35
N ARG A 114 -2.56 -0.48 -5.36
CA ARG A 114 -3.93 -0.30 -4.89
C ARG A 114 -3.98 0.14 -3.42
N GLY A 115 -3.11 -0.40 -2.56
CA GLY A 115 -3.01 0.02 -1.16
C GLY A 115 -2.56 1.47 -0.98
N PHE A 116 -1.69 1.98 -1.85
CA PHE A 116 -1.36 3.41 -1.91
C PHE A 116 -2.60 4.26 -2.24
N GLN A 117 -3.41 3.82 -3.20
CA GLN A 117 -4.65 4.48 -3.57
C GLN A 117 -5.68 4.42 -2.43
N GLU A 118 -5.76 3.28 -1.71
CA GLU A 118 -6.60 3.14 -0.51
C GLU A 118 -6.21 4.14 0.59
N VAL A 119 -4.90 4.33 0.85
CA VAL A 119 -4.41 5.34 1.80
C VAL A 119 -4.81 6.75 1.33
N ALA A 120 -4.65 7.05 0.04
CA ALA A 120 -5.03 8.33 -0.52
C ALA A 120 -6.53 8.60 -0.37
N VAL A 121 -7.39 7.66 -0.77
CA VAL A 121 -8.87 7.78 -0.69
C VAL A 121 -9.33 7.87 0.76
N ALA A 122 -8.80 7.04 1.66
CA ALA A 122 -9.13 7.09 3.09
C ALA A 122 -8.83 8.47 3.70
N MET A 123 -7.89 9.23 3.13
CA MET A 123 -7.51 10.59 3.52
C MET A 123 -8.13 11.69 2.63
N GLY A 124 -9.14 11.35 1.82
CA GLY A 124 -9.95 12.31 1.05
C GLY A 124 -9.44 12.67 -0.33
N SER A 125 -8.57 11.85 -0.92
CA SER A 125 -8.14 12.00 -2.32
C SER A 125 -9.21 11.50 -3.29
N SER A 126 -9.20 12.03 -4.53
CA SER A 126 -9.90 11.45 -5.68
C SER A 126 -8.93 10.76 -6.63
N LEU A 127 -9.44 9.85 -7.46
CA LEU A 127 -8.64 9.03 -8.38
C LEU A 127 -9.08 9.23 -9.83
N ASP A 128 -8.10 9.12 -10.74
CA ASP A 128 -8.35 8.92 -12.17
C ASP A 128 -8.41 7.41 -12.43
N PRO A 129 -9.48 6.90 -13.07
CA PRO A 129 -9.64 5.46 -13.30
C PRO A 129 -8.63 4.91 -14.32
N GLU A 130 -8.14 5.76 -15.24
CA GLU A 130 -7.19 5.39 -16.30
C GLU A 130 -6.25 6.56 -16.63
N ILE A 131 -5.03 6.50 -16.08
CA ILE A 131 -4.04 7.59 -16.22
C ILE A 131 -3.60 7.79 -17.67
N ARG A 132 -3.38 6.70 -18.43
CA ARG A 132 -2.88 6.78 -19.82
C ARG A 132 -3.80 7.54 -20.78
N ASP A 133 -5.08 7.71 -20.41
CA ASP A 133 -6.05 8.46 -21.21
C ASP A 133 -5.96 9.97 -20.97
N LEU A 134 -5.14 10.39 -20.00
CA LEU A 134 -4.93 11.79 -19.68
C LEU A 134 -3.82 12.40 -20.57
N PRO A 135 -3.98 13.64 -21.04
CA PRO A 135 -2.96 14.30 -21.85
C PRO A 135 -1.59 14.37 -21.14
N GLY A 136 -0.53 13.92 -21.84
CA GLY A 136 0.84 13.99 -21.36
C GLY A 136 1.21 12.94 -20.32
N ARG A 137 0.36 11.95 -20.08
CA ARG A 137 0.66 10.81 -19.20
C ARG A 137 1.17 9.61 -19.99
N ASP A 138 2.09 8.88 -19.38
CA ASP A 138 2.60 7.62 -19.90
C ASP A 138 1.64 6.44 -19.61
N ASN A 139 1.86 5.33 -20.29
CA ASN A 139 1.14 4.09 -19.97
C ASN A 139 1.83 3.36 -18.81
N HIS A 140 1.25 3.51 -17.63
CA HIS A 140 1.71 2.87 -16.40
C HIS A 140 1.23 1.42 -16.21
N ARG A 141 0.40 0.88 -17.11
CA ARG A 141 -0.14 -0.47 -16.98
C ARG A 141 0.93 -1.55 -17.14
N MET A 142 0.67 -2.66 -16.43
CA MET A 142 1.41 -3.91 -16.63
C MET A 142 1.37 -4.32 -18.10
N PRO A 143 2.50 -4.75 -18.71
CA PRO A 143 2.48 -5.38 -20.01
C PRO A 143 1.52 -6.58 -20.03
N PRO A 144 0.71 -6.73 -21.09
CA PRO A 144 -0.23 -7.85 -21.18
C PRO A 144 0.49 -9.20 -21.30
N GLU A 145 1.66 -9.21 -21.92
CA GLU A 145 2.47 -10.40 -22.19
C GLU A 145 3.82 -10.31 -21.46
N GLY A 146 4.57 -11.42 -21.46
CA GLY A 146 5.90 -11.51 -20.86
C GLY A 146 5.92 -12.29 -19.54
N THR A 147 7.11 -12.62 -19.09
CA THR A 147 7.39 -13.27 -17.82
C THR A 147 7.11 -12.34 -16.64
N ILE A 148 7.07 -12.88 -15.42
CA ILE A 148 6.95 -12.06 -14.20
C ILE A 148 8.11 -11.06 -14.11
N GLU A 149 9.33 -11.49 -14.43
CA GLU A 149 10.51 -10.63 -14.39
C GLU A 149 10.41 -9.45 -15.37
N GLU A 150 9.96 -9.69 -16.61
CA GLU A 150 9.74 -8.64 -17.61
C GLU A 150 8.62 -7.68 -17.19
N LYS A 151 7.56 -8.18 -16.57
CA LYS A 151 6.45 -7.36 -16.07
C LYS A 151 6.85 -6.44 -14.92
N PHE A 152 7.71 -6.92 -14.01
CA PHE A 152 8.20 -6.15 -12.87
C PHE A 152 9.55 -5.45 -13.14
N ALA A 153 10.05 -5.46 -14.37
CA ALA A 153 11.27 -4.74 -14.73
C ALA A 153 11.15 -3.24 -14.42
N LEU A 154 12.27 -2.64 -13.99
CA LEU A 154 12.35 -1.20 -13.73
C LEU A 154 12.13 -0.41 -15.04
N ARG A 155 11.28 0.61 -15.02
CA ARG A 155 10.83 1.33 -16.22
C ARG A 155 11.05 2.81 -16.19
N HIS A 156 10.77 3.46 -15.06
CA HIS A 156 10.91 4.90 -14.96
C HIS A 156 11.56 5.31 -13.64
N LYS A 157 12.01 6.53 -13.62
CA LYS A 157 12.58 7.16 -12.45
C LYS A 157 11.46 7.85 -11.65
N VAL A 158 11.47 7.67 -10.33
CA VAL A 158 10.66 8.49 -9.42
C VAL A 158 11.58 9.48 -8.73
N THR A 159 11.23 10.77 -8.80
CA THR A 159 11.93 11.84 -8.09
C THR A 159 11.19 12.16 -6.80
N VAL A 160 11.88 12.07 -5.66
CA VAL A 160 11.32 12.35 -4.33
C VAL A 160 11.84 13.67 -3.76
N THR A 161 11.08 14.26 -2.86
CA THR A 161 11.39 15.56 -2.23
C THR A 161 12.68 15.49 -1.42
N LYS A 162 13.65 16.36 -1.72
CA LYS A 162 14.91 16.46 -0.96
C LYS A 162 14.62 16.80 0.51
N GLY A 163 15.13 15.99 1.43
CA GLY A 163 14.87 16.13 2.87
C GLY A 163 13.52 15.55 3.32
N GLY A 164 12.70 15.07 2.40
CA GLY A 164 11.45 14.37 2.69
C GLY A 164 11.67 12.98 3.30
N PRO A 165 10.59 12.32 3.76
CA PRO A 165 10.71 11.01 4.40
C PRO A 165 11.25 9.93 3.45
N PHE A 166 10.84 9.93 2.18
CA PHE A 166 11.37 8.97 1.20
C PHE A 166 12.85 9.22 0.89
N HIS A 167 13.28 10.48 0.78
CA HIS A 167 14.70 10.79 0.60
C HIS A 167 15.55 10.26 1.79
N ARG A 168 15.04 10.37 3.02
CA ARG A 168 15.76 9.80 4.21
C ARG A 168 15.83 8.28 4.17
N VAL A 169 14.80 7.63 3.64
CA VAL A 169 14.76 6.16 3.50
C VAL A 169 15.71 5.68 2.40
N PHE A 170 15.68 6.33 1.23
CA PHE A 170 16.46 5.89 0.06
C PHE A 170 17.92 6.38 0.09
N GLY A 171 18.19 7.48 0.79
CA GLY A 171 19.49 8.17 0.70
C GLY A 171 19.72 8.87 -0.66
N SER A 172 18.71 8.92 -1.52
CA SER A 172 18.72 9.49 -2.87
C SER A 172 17.41 10.23 -3.15
N THR A 173 17.47 11.27 -3.97
CA THR A 173 16.29 11.95 -4.49
C THR A 173 15.70 11.29 -5.72
N GLU A 174 16.34 10.26 -6.25
CA GLU A 174 15.89 9.54 -7.45
C GLU A 174 16.03 8.04 -7.26
N VAL A 175 14.99 7.30 -7.61
CA VAL A 175 14.97 5.83 -7.61
C VAL A 175 14.35 5.31 -8.89
N MET A 176 14.86 4.20 -9.43
CA MET A 176 14.23 3.49 -10.55
C MET A 176 13.17 2.56 -10.00
N THR A 177 11.98 2.57 -10.62
CA THR A 177 10.83 1.77 -10.20
C THR A 177 10.20 1.00 -11.36
N ASN A 178 9.50 -0.08 -11.04
CA ASN A 178 8.55 -0.69 -11.95
C ASN A 178 7.24 0.12 -11.99
N THR A 179 6.33 -0.20 -12.94
CA THR A 179 5.01 0.42 -12.97
C THR A 179 3.99 -0.55 -13.57
N LEU A 180 2.90 -0.80 -12.84
CA LEU A 180 1.91 -1.84 -13.13
C LEU A 180 0.47 -1.40 -12.78
N HIS A 181 0.14 -0.12 -12.92
CA HIS A 181 -1.16 0.44 -12.53
C HIS A 181 -1.83 1.22 -13.66
N GLY A 182 -3.15 1.28 -13.67
CA GLY A 182 -3.95 2.13 -14.57
C GLY A 182 -4.59 3.30 -13.84
N GLN A 183 -5.05 3.05 -12.60
CA GLN A 183 -5.62 4.07 -11.73
C GLN A 183 -4.52 4.84 -11.00
N GLY A 184 -4.76 6.13 -10.69
CA GLY A 184 -3.83 6.95 -9.92
C GLY A 184 -4.52 8.13 -9.24
N ILE A 185 -3.80 8.85 -8.39
CA ILE A 185 -4.34 10.01 -7.67
C ILE A 185 -4.54 11.18 -8.63
N ARG A 186 -5.78 11.70 -8.69
CA ARG A 186 -6.14 12.94 -9.41
C ARG A 186 -5.91 14.15 -8.51
N THR A 187 -6.58 14.18 -7.37
CA THR A 187 -6.49 15.29 -6.42
C THR A 187 -6.13 14.74 -5.05
N PRO A 188 -4.95 15.08 -4.52
CA PRO A 188 -4.57 14.67 -3.18
C PRO A 188 -5.49 15.29 -2.11
N GLY A 189 -5.91 14.49 -1.14
CA GLY A 189 -6.65 14.96 0.03
C GLY A 189 -5.80 15.90 0.91
N GLN A 190 -6.44 16.70 1.75
CA GLN A 190 -5.74 17.72 2.56
C GLN A 190 -4.65 17.15 3.47
N ARG A 191 -4.84 15.92 3.97
CA ARG A 191 -3.85 15.23 4.81
C ARG A 191 -2.81 14.44 4.03
N ILE A 192 -2.89 14.36 2.71
CA ILE A 192 -1.87 13.71 1.89
C ILE A 192 -0.75 14.68 1.57
N ALA A 193 0.48 14.28 1.88
CA ALA A 193 1.70 14.89 1.35
C ALA A 193 2.19 14.06 0.18
N VAL A 194 2.31 14.67 -0.96
CA VAL A 194 2.95 14.06 -2.14
C VAL A 194 4.45 14.27 -1.99
N ASP A 195 5.21 13.18 -2.02
CA ASP A 195 6.67 13.18 -1.83
C ASP A 195 7.44 12.69 -3.06
N GLY A 196 6.77 12.08 -4.06
CA GLY A 196 7.42 11.59 -5.26
C GLY A 196 6.55 11.59 -6.50
N TYR A 197 7.19 11.85 -7.66
CA TYR A 197 6.55 11.91 -8.97
C TYR A 197 7.35 11.12 -10.01
N ALA A 198 6.64 10.50 -10.95
CA ALA A 198 7.18 10.03 -12.22
C ALA A 198 7.47 11.21 -13.16
N PRO A 199 8.25 11.02 -14.26
CA PRO A 199 8.60 12.11 -15.18
C PRO A 199 7.40 12.78 -15.86
N ASP A 200 6.32 12.05 -16.07
CA ASP A 200 5.06 12.54 -16.63
C ASP A 200 4.17 13.29 -15.62
N GLY A 201 4.65 13.42 -14.36
CA GLY A 201 3.95 14.07 -13.26
C GLY A 201 2.92 13.18 -12.55
N THR A 202 2.92 11.86 -12.81
CA THR A 202 2.10 10.91 -12.03
C THR A 202 2.61 10.85 -10.60
N ILE A 203 1.68 10.88 -9.62
CA ILE A 203 2.01 10.79 -8.20
C ILE A 203 2.35 9.33 -7.86
N GLU A 204 3.58 9.13 -7.37
CA GLU A 204 4.14 7.81 -7.13
C GLU A 204 4.43 7.52 -5.65
N ALA A 205 4.65 8.55 -4.82
CA ALA A 205 4.95 8.39 -3.40
C ALA A 205 4.20 9.43 -2.56
N ILE A 206 3.55 8.94 -1.49
CA ILE A 206 2.81 9.77 -0.53
C ILE A 206 3.07 9.33 0.90
N TYR A 207 2.75 10.23 1.83
CA TYR A 207 2.58 9.93 3.25
C TYR A 207 1.44 10.77 3.84
N VAL A 208 0.94 10.39 5.00
CA VAL A 208 -0.10 11.16 5.70
C VAL A 208 0.56 12.21 6.60
N LYS A 209 0.22 13.48 6.38
CA LYS A 209 0.67 14.61 7.21
C LYS A 209 0.19 14.43 8.65
N ASP A 210 1.04 14.81 9.60
CA ASP A 210 0.73 14.79 11.04
C ASP A 210 0.27 13.41 11.56
N ALA A 211 0.59 12.34 10.86
CA ALA A 211 0.37 10.98 11.36
C ALA A 211 1.44 10.66 12.41
N PRO A 212 1.04 10.16 13.61
CA PRO A 212 2.01 9.82 14.65
C PRO A 212 2.81 8.54 14.38
N GLY A 213 2.47 7.79 13.32
CA GLY A 213 3.10 6.55 12.92
C GLY A 213 3.59 6.55 11.47
N PHE A 214 4.18 5.42 11.06
CA PHE A 214 4.64 5.20 9.69
C PHE A 214 3.45 5.07 8.73
N THR A 215 3.45 5.87 7.66
CA THR A 215 2.38 5.90 6.64
C THR A 215 2.91 6.04 5.21
N LEU A 216 4.20 5.74 4.97
CA LEU A 216 4.75 5.82 3.63
C LEU A 216 4.02 4.85 2.72
N SER A 217 3.65 5.30 1.54
CA SER A 217 2.94 4.49 0.55
C SER A 217 3.41 4.82 -0.85
N VAL A 218 3.46 3.82 -1.72
CA VAL A 218 4.03 3.92 -3.07
C VAL A 218 3.13 3.31 -4.13
N GLN A 219 3.12 3.90 -5.32
CA GLN A 219 2.27 3.45 -6.42
C GLN A 219 2.89 2.25 -7.17
N TRP A 220 4.24 2.16 -7.21
CA TRP A 220 4.96 1.01 -7.77
C TRP A 220 4.91 -0.21 -6.85
N HIS A 221 5.55 -1.32 -7.26
CA HIS A 221 5.59 -2.59 -6.56
C HIS A 221 7.00 -2.89 -5.99
N PRO A 222 7.32 -2.38 -4.79
CA PRO A 222 8.62 -2.61 -4.13
C PRO A 222 8.74 -4.01 -3.53
N GLU A 223 7.66 -4.77 -3.42
CA GLU A 223 7.67 -6.13 -2.84
C GLU A 223 8.34 -7.15 -3.76
N TYR A 224 8.42 -6.87 -5.06
CA TYR A 224 9.10 -7.75 -6.00
C TYR A 224 10.61 -7.71 -5.77
N GLN A 225 11.19 -8.86 -5.39
CA GLN A 225 12.62 -9.01 -5.06
C GLN A 225 13.14 -8.02 -4.01
N ALA A 226 12.31 -7.61 -3.08
CA ALA A 226 12.56 -6.54 -2.10
C ALA A 226 13.90 -6.67 -1.34
N ALA A 227 14.33 -7.88 -1.02
CA ALA A 227 15.57 -8.12 -0.28
C ALA A 227 16.85 -7.72 -1.06
N ASN A 228 16.77 -7.75 -2.40
CA ASN A 228 17.90 -7.52 -3.30
C ASN A 228 17.86 -6.15 -4.00
N ASP A 229 16.69 -5.50 -3.98
CA ASP A 229 16.53 -4.19 -4.60
C ASP A 229 16.96 -3.05 -3.66
N PRO A 230 17.88 -2.16 -4.11
CA PRO A 230 18.45 -1.12 -3.25
C PRO A 230 17.47 -0.03 -2.82
N ALA A 231 16.35 0.15 -3.53
CA ALA A 231 15.31 1.10 -3.16
C ALA A 231 14.23 0.44 -2.28
N SER A 232 13.84 -0.78 -2.60
CA SER A 232 12.76 -1.51 -1.92
C SER A 232 13.19 -1.97 -0.52
N ARG A 233 14.40 -2.51 -0.39
CA ARG A 233 14.88 -3.04 0.90
C ARG A 233 14.84 -2.01 2.04
N PRO A 234 15.39 -0.78 1.90
CA PRO A 234 15.31 0.21 2.99
C PRO A 234 13.88 0.64 3.32
N LEU A 235 12.97 0.63 2.34
CA LEU A 235 11.57 0.97 2.55
C LEU A 235 10.87 -0.08 3.45
N PHE A 236 11.07 -1.37 3.16
CA PHE A 236 10.57 -2.45 4.01
C PHE A 236 11.25 -2.49 5.38
N GLN A 237 12.54 -2.18 5.47
CA GLN A 237 13.25 -2.06 6.75
C GLN A 237 12.64 -0.96 7.62
N ALA A 238 12.42 0.22 7.06
CA ALA A 238 11.80 1.34 7.79
C ALA A 238 10.38 1.00 8.30
N PHE A 239 9.59 0.30 7.49
CA PHE A 239 8.29 -0.22 7.92
C PHE A 239 8.41 -1.25 9.05
N GLY A 240 9.32 -2.21 8.93
CA GLY A 240 9.57 -3.22 9.95
C GLY A 240 10.08 -2.62 11.28
N ASP A 241 10.90 -1.57 11.23
CA ASP A 241 11.35 -0.83 12.41
C ASP A 241 10.17 -0.14 13.10
N ALA A 242 9.28 0.48 12.33
CA ALA A 242 8.07 1.09 12.87
C ALA A 242 7.14 0.05 13.54
N ALA A 243 6.97 -1.12 12.91
CA ALA A 243 6.18 -2.21 13.47
C ALA A 243 6.81 -2.76 14.78
N ARG A 244 8.14 -2.85 14.87
CA ARG A 244 8.85 -3.21 16.13
C ARG A 244 8.60 -2.19 17.24
N VAL A 245 8.69 -0.91 16.94
CA VAL A 245 8.41 0.16 17.92
C VAL A 245 6.97 0.08 18.42
N TRP A 246 6.02 -0.20 17.53
CA TRP A 246 4.61 -0.37 17.90
C TRP A 246 4.40 -1.61 18.80
N ASN A 247 4.97 -2.75 18.45
CA ASN A 247 4.89 -3.97 19.23
C ASN A 247 5.39 -3.77 20.68
N LEU A 248 6.53 -3.11 20.85
CA LEU A 248 7.08 -2.80 22.19
C LEU A 248 6.13 -1.91 23.01
N ARG A 249 5.51 -0.91 22.40
CA ARG A 249 4.53 -0.03 23.09
C ARG A 249 3.25 -0.77 23.48
N LYS A 250 2.87 -1.79 22.72
CA LYS A 250 1.70 -2.62 22.99
C LYS A 250 1.94 -3.52 24.18
N ASP A 251 3.13 -4.13 24.29
CA ASP A 251 3.55 -4.92 25.45
C ASP A 251 3.56 -4.09 26.74
N ASP A 252 4.11 -2.87 26.71
CA ASP A 252 4.10 -1.94 27.86
C ASP A 252 2.69 -1.56 28.33
N ARG A 253 1.72 -1.49 27.43
CA ARG A 253 0.32 -1.23 27.77
C ARG A 253 -0.33 -2.42 28.45
N SER A 254 -0.07 -3.63 27.99
CA SER A 254 -0.62 -4.86 28.59
C SER A 254 -0.12 -5.09 30.01
N LEU A 255 1.12 -4.72 30.31
CA LEU A 255 1.72 -4.82 31.65
C LEU A 255 1.16 -3.81 32.67
N LYS A 256 0.55 -2.71 32.23
CA LYS A 256 -0.04 -1.69 33.13
C LYS A 256 -1.45 -2.01 33.61
N PHE A 257 -2.08 -3.04 33.06
CA PHE A 257 -3.44 -3.45 33.37
C PHE A 257 -3.52 -4.90 33.90
N ALA A 258 -2.37 -5.56 34.13
CA ALA A 258 -2.23 -6.82 34.82
C ALA A 258 -1.83 -6.58 36.28
#